data_1700c336be717c577e776ea7dac65060
#
_entry.id   1700c336be717c577e776ea7dac65060
#
_cell.length_a   1.000
_cell.length_b   1.000
_cell.length_c   1.000
_cell.angle_alpha   90.00
_cell.angle_beta   90.00
_cell.angle_gamma   90.00
#
_symmetry.space_group_name_H-M   'P 1'
#
loop_
_entity.id
_entity.type
_entity.pdbx_description
1 polymer ?
#
loop_
_entity_poly.entity_id
_entity_poly.type
_entity_poly.pdbx_seq_one_letter_code
_entity_poly.pdbx_strand_id
1 'polypeptide(L)'
;MEELIKALSVDFEGYEVLRQQLLHLPKYGNDKKEVDALAKQIADHFLARVNAFRGPEDTLLYPGLYNIDFKIFANVTGATPDGRRFRDAIAEHCSPTPGAAKKGPTAILNSASALPMKEGFASSVLHLTLDKNGYSMGADRIKIIDTLLRASEKKKIPVLSLTMYDKAELLDAQLHPEKHQDLIVRVWGFQARFTELDKELQDHIINRIS
;
A
#
# COMPACT_ATOMS: atom_id res chain seq x y z
N MET A 1 -17.01 15.01 -15.48
CA MET A 1 -15.98 15.69 -14.67
C MET A 1 -16.61 16.55 -13.57
N GLU A 2 -17.56 17.41 -13.90
CA GLU A 2 -18.23 18.30 -12.93
C GLU A 2 -18.95 17.52 -11.80
N GLU A 3 -19.66 16.45 -12.13
CA GLU A 3 -20.31 15.58 -11.13
C GLU A 3 -19.28 14.92 -10.19
N LEU A 4 -18.15 14.46 -10.71
CA LEU A 4 -17.08 13.91 -9.88
C LEU A 4 -16.49 14.94 -8.90
N ILE A 5 -16.27 16.17 -9.37
CA ILE A 5 -15.75 17.25 -8.50
C ILE A 5 -16.77 17.54 -7.37
N LYS A 6 -18.05 17.61 -7.68
CA LYS A 6 -19.10 17.79 -6.68
C LYS A 6 -19.14 16.64 -5.68
N ALA A 7 -19.06 15.38 -6.14
CA ALA A 7 -19.05 14.21 -5.28
C ALA A 7 -17.85 14.21 -4.33
N LEU A 8 -16.66 14.56 -4.83
CA LEU A 8 -15.44 14.66 -4.01
C LEU A 8 -15.54 15.76 -2.95
N SER A 9 -16.13 16.93 -3.29
CA SER A 9 -16.23 18.05 -2.36
C SER A 9 -17.16 17.80 -1.16
N VAL A 10 -18.05 16.80 -1.27
CA VAL A 10 -18.97 16.37 -0.20
C VAL A 10 -18.67 14.96 0.31
N ASP A 11 -17.45 14.49 0.12
CA ASP A 11 -17.01 13.15 0.55
C ASP A 11 -17.92 12.00 0.09
N PHE A 12 -18.44 12.11 -1.15
CA PHE A 12 -19.41 11.22 -1.75
C PHE A 12 -20.80 11.19 -1.07
N GLU A 13 -21.10 12.09 -0.15
CA GLU A 13 -22.44 12.19 0.43
C GLU A 13 -23.46 12.47 -0.69
N GLY A 14 -24.49 11.60 -0.79
CA GLY A 14 -25.47 11.64 -1.88
C GLY A 14 -24.98 11.08 -3.22
N TYR A 15 -23.73 10.63 -3.34
CA TYR A 15 -23.11 10.11 -4.58
C TYR A 15 -22.61 8.66 -4.44
N GLU A 16 -23.26 7.85 -3.60
CA GLU A 16 -22.76 6.49 -3.31
C GLU A 16 -22.76 5.59 -4.56
N VAL A 17 -23.71 5.76 -5.48
CA VAL A 17 -23.73 5.00 -6.75
C VAL A 17 -22.47 5.29 -7.57
N LEU A 18 -22.14 6.56 -7.74
CA LEU A 18 -20.89 6.96 -8.43
C LEU A 18 -19.66 6.42 -7.69
N ARG A 19 -19.63 6.51 -6.36
CA ARG A 19 -18.54 5.97 -5.56
C ARG A 19 -18.33 4.48 -5.79
N GLN A 20 -19.42 3.69 -5.79
CA GLN A 20 -19.35 2.25 -6.07
C GLN A 20 -18.82 1.96 -7.48
N GLN A 21 -19.21 2.71 -8.48
CA GLN A 21 -18.64 2.60 -9.83
C GLN A 21 -17.14 2.85 -9.83
N LEU A 22 -16.68 3.91 -9.15
CA LEU A 22 -15.25 4.23 -9.02
C LEU A 22 -14.47 3.12 -8.28
N LEU A 23 -15.05 2.55 -7.21
CA LEU A 23 -14.43 1.44 -6.48
C LEU A 23 -14.26 0.18 -7.35
N HIS A 24 -15.16 -0.06 -8.31
CA HIS A 24 -15.11 -1.21 -9.22
C HIS A 24 -14.15 -1.02 -10.43
N LEU A 25 -13.65 0.20 -10.66
CA LEU A 25 -12.65 0.42 -11.71
C LEU A 25 -11.37 -0.38 -11.43
N PRO A 26 -10.61 -0.75 -12.46
CA PRO A 26 -9.32 -1.41 -12.29
C PRO A 26 -8.40 -0.62 -11.37
N LYS A 27 -7.76 -1.31 -10.44
CA LYS A 27 -6.85 -0.72 -9.45
C LYS A 27 -5.43 -1.25 -9.62
N TYR A 28 -4.45 -0.41 -9.27
CA TYR A 28 -3.05 -0.78 -9.15
C TYR A 28 -2.86 -1.93 -8.15
N GLY A 29 -1.87 -2.80 -8.41
CA GLY A 29 -1.61 -3.99 -7.60
C GLY A 29 -2.30 -5.27 -8.10
N ASN A 30 -2.98 -5.20 -9.26
CA ASN A 30 -3.72 -6.33 -9.83
C ASN A 30 -3.15 -6.82 -11.19
N ASP A 31 -1.91 -6.47 -11.52
CA ASP A 31 -1.26 -6.86 -12.78
C ASP A 31 -2.10 -6.50 -14.00
N LYS A 32 -2.55 -5.26 -14.06
CA LYS A 32 -3.32 -4.68 -15.16
C LYS A 32 -2.46 -3.69 -15.91
N LYS A 33 -2.01 -4.05 -17.12
CA LYS A 33 -1.06 -3.29 -17.92
C LYS A 33 -1.42 -1.81 -18.09
N GLU A 34 -2.69 -1.51 -18.32
CA GLU A 34 -3.16 -0.13 -18.53
C GLU A 34 -3.03 0.71 -17.24
N VAL A 35 -3.36 0.11 -16.10
CA VAL A 35 -3.28 0.77 -14.79
C VAL A 35 -1.81 0.94 -14.37
N ASP A 36 -1.01 -0.12 -14.54
CA ASP A 36 0.40 -0.11 -14.18
C ASP A 36 1.19 0.87 -15.06
N ALA A 37 0.84 0.98 -16.37
CA ALA A 37 1.42 1.96 -17.27
C ALA A 37 1.10 3.41 -16.85
N LEU A 38 -0.14 3.68 -16.42
CA LEU A 38 -0.52 5.00 -15.90
C LEU A 38 0.22 5.34 -14.60
N ALA A 39 0.30 4.39 -13.68
CA ALA A 39 1.07 4.55 -12.44
C ALA A 39 2.55 4.85 -12.74
N LYS A 40 3.15 4.11 -13.68
CA LYS A 40 4.51 4.36 -14.16
C LYS A 40 4.67 5.76 -14.74
N GLN A 41 3.76 6.20 -15.61
CA GLN A 41 3.81 7.53 -16.22
C GLN A 41 3.81 8.65 -15.18
N ILE A 42 2.97 8.53 -14.13
CA ILE A 42 2.92 9.49 -13.05
C ILE A 42 4.24 9.50 -12.26
N ALA A 43 4.77 8.32 -11.92
CA ALA A 43 6.04 8.18 -11.22
C ALA A 43 7.22 8.71 -12.04
N ASP A 44 7.30 8.37 -13.33
CA ASP A 44 8.33 8.88 -14.25
C ASP A 44 8.32 10.41 -14.31
N HIS A 45 7.12 11.01 -14.42
CA HIS A 45 6.97 12.46 -14.44
C HIS A 45 7.47 13.10 -13.15
N PHE A 46 7.08 12.56 -12.00
CA PHE A 46 7.53 13.04 -10.69
C PHE A 46 9.06 12.97 -10.58
N LEU A 47 9.65 11.80 -10.85
CA LEU A 47 11.10 11.61 -10.75
C LEU A 47 11.87 12.55 -11.71
N ALA A 48 11.38 12.71 -12.93
CA ALA A 48 12.00 13.61 -13.91
C ALA A 48 11.97 15.07 -13.44
N ARG A 49 10.85 15.52 -12.86
CA ARG A 49 10.71 16.88 -12.32
C ARG A 49 11.63 17.14 -11.13
N VAL A 50 11.71 16.19 -10.17
CA VAL A 50 12.60 16.33 -9.01
C VAL A 50 14.06 16.30 -9.44
N ASN A 51 14.46 15.38 -10.32
CA ASN A 51 15.83 15.26 -10.82
C ASN A 51 16.28 16.49 -11.64
N ALA A 52 15.36 17.19 -12.28
CA ALA A 52 15.65 18.43 -13.02
C ALA A 52 15.71 19.66 -12.10
N PHE A 53 15.18 19.59 -10.89
CA PHE A 53 15.19 20.70 -9.95
C PHE A 53 16.59 20.88 -9.35
N ARG A 54 17.00 22.14 -9.16
CA ARG A 54 18.19 22.52 -8.41
C ARG A 54 17.79 23.45 -7.27
N GLY A 55 18.23 23.09 -6.08
CA GLY A 55 18.05 23.93 -4.90
C GLY A 55 19.05 25.08 -4.85
N PRO A 56 19.06 25.87 -3.77
CA PRO A 56 20.09 26.88 -3.51
C PRO A 56 21.49 26.25 -3.60
N GLU A 57 22.45 27.03 -4.10
CA GLU A 57 23.86 26.59 -4.27
C GLU A 57 24.01 25.31 -5.14
N ASP A 58 23.10 25.15 -6.14
CA ASP A 58 23.04 23.99 -7.04
C ASP A 58 22.83 22.64 -6.32
N THR A 59 22.16 22.67 -5.17
CA THR A 59 21.87 21.46 -4.38
C THR A 59 21.02 20.48 -5.19
N LEU A 60 21.45 19.21 -5.25
CA LEU A 60 20.72 18.11 -5.87
C LEU A 60 19.63 17.56 -4.94
N LEU A 61 18.45 17.31 -5.48
CA LEU A 61 17.40 16.57 -4.80
C LEU A 61 17.36 15.13 -5.30
N TYR A 62 17.29 14.20 -4.36
CA TYR A 62 17.13 12.77 -4.67
C TYR A 62 15.69 12.36 -4.45
N PRO A 63 14.92 12.04 -5.51
CA PRO A 63 13.54 11.63 -5.38
C PRO A 63 13.42 10.24 -4.74
N GLY A 64 12.29 10.01 -4.07
CA GLY A 64 11.91 8.71 -3.56
C GLY A 64 10.42 8.45 -3.78
N LEU A 65 10.06 7.21 -4.10
CA LEU A 65 8.66 6.76 -4.12
C LEU A 65 8.34 6.19 -2.74
N TYR A 66 8.15 7.08 -1.78
CA TYR A 66 8.10 6.75 -0.36
C TYR A 66 7.07 7.59 0.38
N ASN A 67 6.23 6.93 1.16
CA ASN A 67 5.27 7.54 2.08
C ASN A 67 5.30 6.79 3.40
N ILE A 68 5.71 7.45 4.48
CA ILE A 68 5.95 6.82 5.78
C ILE A 68 4.72 6.81 6.69
N ASP A 69 3.80 7.77 6.51
CA ASP A 69 2.67 7.96 7.41
C ASP A 69 1.36 8.10 6.63
N PHE A 70 0.65 6.98 6.53
CA PHE A 70 -0.66 6.95 5.89
C PHE A 70 -1.72 7.76 6.67
N LYS A 71 -1.58 7.86 8.01
CA LYS A 71 -2.57 8.48 8.90
C LYS A 71 -2.52 10.00 8.81
N ILE A 72 -1.33 10.60 8.89
CA ILE A 72 -1.18 12.06 8.73
C ILE A 72 -1.73 12.50 7.38
N PHE A 73 -1.33 11.82 6.30
CA PHE A 73 -1.80 12.17 4.96
C PHE A 73 -3.30 11.88 4.76
N ALA A 74 -3.84 10.79 5.33
CA ALA A 74 -5.26 10.50 5.28
C ALA A 74 -6.10 11.59 5.97
N ASN A 75 -5.61 12.13 7.08
CA ASN A 75 -6.30 13.15 7.85
C ASN A 75 -6.32 14.55 7.20
N VAL A 76 -5.51 14.78 6.18
CA VAL A 76 -5.43 16.07 5.44
C VAL A 76 -5.85 15.94 3.98
N THR A 77 -6.11 14.72 3.49
CA THR A 77 -6.51 14.47 2.10
C THR A 77 -8.00 14.16 2.03
N GLY A 78 -8.75 15.00 1.34
CA GLY A 78 -10.18 14.78 1.07
C GLY A 78 -10.46 13.50 0.28
N ALA A 79 -11.72 13.29 -0.11
CA ALA A 79 -12.11 12.18 -0.98
C ALA A 79 -11.30 12.16 -2.28
N THR A 80 -11.01 10.96 -2.80
CA THR A 80 -10.20 10.79 -4.01
C THR A 80 -10.97 10.05 -5.11
N PRO A 81 -10.63 10.28 -6.39
CA PRO A 81 -11.37 9.74 -7.54
C PRO A 81 -11.41 8.21 -7.65
N ASP A 82 -10.64 7.50 -6.86
CA ASP A 82 -10.67 6.04 -6.78
C ASP A 82 -11.77 5.47 -5.87
N GLY A 83 -12.56 6.35 -5.23
CA GLY A 83 -13.64 6.01 -4.33
C GLY A 83 -13.28 6.05 -2.84
N ARG A 84 -12.03 6.47 -2.49
CA ARG A 84 -11.59 6.67 -1.10
C ARG A 84 -12.29 7.87 -0.49
N ARG A 85 -12.77 7.74 0.74
CA ARG A 85 -13.34 8.83 1.53
C ARG A 85 -12.27 9.57 2.34
N PHE A 86 -12.62 10.73 2.87
CA PHE A 86 -11.81 11.44 3.86
C PHE A 86 -11.48 10.52 5.04
N ARG A 87 -10.25 10.54 5.49
CA ARG A 87 -9.68 9.68 6.54
C ARG A 87 -9.53 8.18 6.22
N ASP A 88 -10.08 7.68 5.13
CA ASP A 88 -9.74 6.33 4.70
C ASP A 88 -8.23 6.23 4.45
N ALA A 89 -7.66 5.06 4.73
CA ALA A 89 -6.22 4.82 4.59
C ALA A 89 -5.70 5.14 3.18
N ILE A 90 -4.56 5.81 3.12
CA ILE A 90 -3.80 6.05 1.90
C ILE A 90 -2.80 4.90 1.72
N ALA A 91 -2.45 4.60 0.47
CA ALA A 91 -1.42 3.60 0.16
C ALA A 91 -0.08 3.94 0.81
N GLU A 92 0.60 2.94 1.32
CA GLU A 92 1.96 3.06 1.85
C GLU A 92 3.00 2.84 0.75
N HIS A 93 3.94 3.75 0.63
CA HIS A 93 5.07 3.63 -0.31
C HIS A 93 4.60 3.28 -1.74
N CYS A 94 5.19 2.23 -2.35
CA CYS A 94 4.79 1.72 -3.67
C CYS A 94 3.75 0.60 -3.59
N SER A 95 3.14 0.37 -2.42
CA SER A 95 2.13 -0.66 -2.23
C SER A 95 0.76 -0.22 -2.76
N PRO A 96 -0.11 -1.15 -3.15
CA PRO A 96 -1.50 -0.81 -3.47
C PRO A 96 -2.25 -0.23 -2.28
N THR A 97 -3.27 0.57 -2.54
CA THR A 97 -4.22 0.99 -1.51
C THR A 97 -4.76 -0.25 -0.77
N PRO A 98 -4.83 -0.22 0.58
CA PRO A 98 -5.34 -1.34 1.36
C PRO A 98 -6.67 -1.87 0.83
N GLY A 99 -6.74 -3.19 0.64
CA GLY A 99 -7.92 -3.86 0.09
C GLY A 99 -8.14 -3.71 -1.43
N ALA A 100 -7.33 -2.96 -2.18
CA ALA A 100 -7.47 -2.79 -3.62
C ALA A 100 -6.87 -3.96 -4.43
N ALA A 101 -5.82 -4.60 -3.93
CA ALA A 101 -5.20 -5.75 -4.57
C ALA A 101 -6.01 -7.04 -4.29
N LYS A 102 -6.54 -7.65 -5.33
CA LYS A 102 -7.41 -8.85 -5.24
C LYS A 102 -6.80 -10.09 -5.89
N LYS A 103 -5.65 -9.96 -6.58
CA LYS A 103 -5.03 -11.04 -7.35
C LYS A 103 -3.80 -11.65 -6.66
N GLY A 104 -3.60 -11.32 -5.39
CA GLY A 104 -2.54 -11.90 -4.57
C GLY A 104 -1.14 -11.29 -4.79
N PRO A 105 -0.14 -11.80 -4.06
CA PRO A 105 1.16 -11.19 -3.92
C PRO A 105 1.96 -11.10 -5.22
N THR A 106 1.82 -12.08 -6.11
CA THR A 106 2.52 -12.07 -7.41
C THR A 106 2.04 -10.93 -8.30
N ALA A 107 0.72 -10.65 -8.31
CA ALA A 107 0.16 -9.53 -9.06
C ALA A 107 0.64 -8.18 -8.50
N ILE A 108 0.75 -8.06 -7.17
CA ILE A 108 1.32 -6.87 -6.52
C ILE A 108 2.77 -6.65 -6.96
N LEU A 109 3.60 -7.71 -6.94
CA LEU A 109 4.98 -7.65 -7.41
C LEU A 109 5.08 -7.26 -8.89
N ASN A 110 4.18 -7.78 -9.75
CA ASN A 110 4.14 -7.42 -11.16
C ASN A 110 3.83 -5.93 -11.35
N SER A 111 2.79 -5.43 -10.71
CA SER A 111 2.42 -4.00 -10.77
C SER A 111 3.54 -3.11 -10.23
N ALA A 112 4.14 -3.45 -9.06
CA ALA A 112 5.22 -2.68 -8.48
C ALA A 112 6.47 -2.66 -9.38
N SER A 113 6.76 -3.76 -10.07
CA SER A 113 7.90 -3.82 -11.00
C SER A 113 7.76 -2.94 -12.25
N ALA A 114 6.55 -2.45 -12.53
CA ALA A 114 6.33 -1.49 -13.61
C ALA A 114 6.76 -0.07 -13.21
N LEU A 115 6.81 0.24 -11.91
CA LEU A 115 7.25 1.55 -11.43
C LEU A 115 8.77 1.72 -11.58
N PRO A 116 9.25 2.96 -11.80
CA PRO A 116 10.69 3.26 -11.91
C PRO A 116 11.33 3.34 -10.51
N MET A 117 11.22 2.25 -9.73
CA MET A 117 11.64 2.23 -8.31
C MET A 117 13.14 2.41 -8.13
N LYS A 118 13.94 2.06 -9.12
CA LYS A 118 15.39 2.21 -9.08
C LYS A 118 15.84 3.67 -9.23
N GLU A 119 15.11 4.43 -9.99
CA GLU A 119 15.34 5.84 -10.24
C GLU A 119 14.92 6.71 -9.05
N GLY A 120 14.18 6.14 -8.12
CA GLY A 120 13.85 6.71 -6.82
C GLY A 120 14.99 6.53 -5.82
N PHE A 121 16.09 7.25 -5.97
CA PHE A 121 17.33 7.08 -5.20
C PHE A 121 17.19 7.26 -3.69
N ALA A 122 16.25 8.09 -3.23
CA ALA A 122 16.08 8.34 -1.80
C ALA A 122 15.47 7.13 -1.09
N SER A 123 14.42 6.54 -1.65
CA SER A 123 13.82 5.26 -1.23
C SER A 123 12.70 4.85 -2.16
N SER A 124 12.50 3.56 -2.35
CA SER A 124 11.32 2.98 -2.99
C SER A 124 11.03 1.62 -2.35
N VAL A 125 9.96 1.56 -1.57
CA VAL A 125 9.63 0.39 -0.75
C VAL A 125 8.33 -0.25 -1.24
N LEU A 126 8.31 -1.58 -1.26
CA LEU A 126 7.08 -2.35 -1.41
C LEU A 126 6.81 -3.10 -0.10
N HIS A 127 5.66 -2.83 0.51
CA HIS A 127 5.14 -3.64 1.60
C HIS A 127 4.24 -4.74 1.06
N LEU A 128 4.48 -5.97 1.50
CA LEU A 128 3.68 -7.13 1.15
C LEU A 128 3.34 -7.89 2.43
N THR A 129 2.06 -8.00 2.71
CA THR A 129 1.56 -8.68 3.91
C THR A 129 0.72 -9.88 3.49
N LEU A 130 1.13 -11.08 3.89
CA LEU A 130 0.48 -12.34 3.54
C LEU A 130 -0.41 -12.82 4.68
N ASP A 131 -1.53 -13.48 4.32
CA ASP A 131 -2.29 -14.25 5.29
C ASP A 131 -1.58 -15.60 5.52
N LYS A 132 -1.17 -15.81 6.75
CA LYS A 132 -0.53 -17.05 7.22
C LYS A 132 -1.39 -18.30 6.93
N ASN A 133 -2.73 -18.16 6.97
CA ASN A 133 -3.68 -19.25 6.75
C ASN A 133 -3.92 -19.56 5.26
N GLY A 134 -3.51 -18.66 4.37
CA GLY A 134 -3.53 -18.92 2.92
C GLY A 134 -2.47 -19.93 2.47
N TYR A 135 -1.57 -20.38 3.35
CA TYR A 135 -0.46 -21.28 3.02
C TYR A 135 -0.35 -22.39 4.07
N SER A 136 -0.14 -23.63 3.61
CA SER A 136 0.12 -24.78 4.47
C SER A 136 1.34 -24.54 5.37
N MET A 137 1.37 -25.19 6.54
CA MET A 137 2.47 -25.01 7.50
C MET A 137 3.81 -25.58 6.99
N GLY A 138 4.90 -25.06 7.51
CA GLY A 138 6.24 -25.59 7.28
C GLY A 138 6.82 -25.27 5.91
N ALA A 139 7.15 -26.29 5.11
CA ALA A 139 7.88 -26.16 3.85
C ALA A 139 7.21 -25.24 2.82
N ASP A 140 5.88 -25.23 2.76
CA ASP A 140 5.14 -24.39 1.80
C ASP A 140 5.28 -22.88 2.12
N ARG A 141 5.28 -22.50 3.39
CA ARG A 141 5.52 -21.10 3.79
C ARG A 141 6.93 -20.64 3.45
N ILE A 142 7.92 -21.49 3.69
CA ILE A 142 9.32 -21.20 3.30
C ILE A 142 9.40 -21.05 1.78
N LYS A 143 8.79 -21.94 1.03
CA LYS A 143 8.79 -21.93 -0.43
C LYS A 143 8.16 -20.67 -1.01
N ILE A 144 7.01 -20.21 -0.47
CA ILE A 144 6.38 -18.97 -0.96
C ILE A 144 7.24 -17.76 -0.64
N ILE A 145 7.82 -17.68 0.55
CA ILE A 145 8.73 -16.59 0.93
C ILE A 145 9.95 -16.56 -0.01
N ASP A 146 10.64 -17.70 -0.20
CA ASP A 146 11.77 -17.79 -1.13
C ASP A 146 11.38 -17.39 -2.56
N THR A 147 10.22 -17.87 -3.03
CA THR A 147 9.71 -17.51 -4.37
C THR A 147 9.48 -16.02 -4.52
N LEU A 148 8.86 -15.37 -3.52
CA LEU A 148 8.59 -13.93 -3.55
C LEU A 148 9.89 -13.11 -3.45
N LEU A 149 10.85 -13.54 -2.64
CA LEU A 149 12.16 -12.90 -2.54
C LEU A 149 12.92 -12.97 -3.87
N ARG A 150 13.01 -14.15 -4.49
CA ARG A 150 13.64 -14.33 -5.82
C ARG A 150 12.91 -13.55 -6.92
N ALA A 151 11.59 -13.51 -6.86
CA ALA A 151 10.81 -12.72 -7.80
C ALA A 151 11.05 -11.22 -7.64
N SER A 152 11.15 -10.72 -6.40
CA SER A 152 11.45 -9.30 -6.14
C SER A 152 12.84 -8.92 -6.62
N GLU A 153 13.84 -9.78 -6.40
CA GLU A 153 15.20 -9.58 -6.91
C GLU A 153 15.23 -9.53 -8.44
N LYS A 154 14.62 -10.53 -9.10
CA LYS A 154 14.52 -10.57 -10.57
C LYS A 154 13.82 -9.34 -11.15
N LYS A 155 12.81 -8.84 -10.45
CA LYS A 155 12.04 -7.63 -10.81
C LYS A 155 12.70 -6.34 -10.36
N LYS A 156 13.84 -6.44 -9.67
CA LYS A 156 14.66 -5.30 -9.24
C LYS A 156 13.91 -4.33 -8.32
N ILE A 157 13.09 -4.87 -7.42
CA ILE A 157 12.45 -4.12 -6.36
C ILE A 157 13.50 -3.81 -5.29
N PRO A 158 13.81 -2.53 -5.02
CA PRO A 158 14.97 -2.17 -4.18
C PRO A 158 14.80 -2.61 -2.73
N VAL A 159 13.58 -2.44 -2.18
CA VAL A 159 13.25 -2.82 -0.81
C VAL A 159 11.90 -3.52 -0.79
N LEU A 160 11.89 -4.77 -0.36
CA LEU A 160 10.68 -5.54 -0.06
C LEU A 160 10.57 -5.73 1.46
N SER A 161 9.49 -5.20 2.05
CA SER A 161 9.10 -5.52 3.42
C SER A 161 8.03 -6.60 3.37
N LEU A 162 8.40 -7.82 3.73
CA LEU A 162 7.50 -8.97 3.72
C LEU A 162 7.11 -9.33 5.14
N THR A 163 5.81 -9.37 5.42
CA THR A 163 5.24 -9.80 6.69
C THR A 163 4.19 -10.89 6.46
N MET A 164 3.93 -11.69 7.48
CA MET A 164 2.95 -12.76 7.43
C MET A 164 2.19 -12.80 8.75
N TYR A 165 0.88 -12.61 8.70
CA TYR A 165 0.01 -12.63 9.88
C TYR A 165 -1.14 -13.61 9.72
N ASP A 166 -1.68 -14.03 10.85
CA ASP A 166 -2.97 -14.70 10.92
C ASP A 166 -4.07 -13.64 11.00
N LYS A 167 -4.83 -13.49 9.92
CA LYS A 167 -5.89 -12.48 9.87
C LYS A 167 -6.98 -12.74 10.91
N ALA A 168 -7.31 -14.00 11.16
CA ALA A 168 -8.32 -14.37 12.16
C ALA A 168 -7.83 -14.04 13.58
N GLU A 169 -6.54 -14.28 13.87
CA GLU A 169 -5.92 -13.93 15.14
C GLU A 169 -5.92 -12.41 15.38
N LEU A 170 -5.63 -11.60 14.36
CA LEU A 170 -5.70 -10.14 14.47
C LEU A 170 -7.12 -9.63 14.72
N LEU A 171 -8.12 -10.22 14.05
CA LEU A 171 -9.52 -9.88 14.26
C LEU A 171 -10.00 -10.29 15.66
N ASP A 172 -9.59 -11.46 16.16
CA ASP A 172 -9.88 -11.89 17.54
C ASP A 172 -9.19 -10.99 18.56
N ALA A 173 -7.96 -10.55 18.28
CA ALA A 173 -7.22 -9.63 19.14
C ALA A 173 -7.86 -8.24 19.27
N GLN A 174 -8.60 -7.79 18.25
CA GLN A 174 -9.40 -6.56 18.35
C GLN A 174 -10.59 -6.72 19.29
N LEU A 175 -11.19 -7.92 19.34
CA LEU A 175 -12.38 -8.21 20.16
C LEU A 175 -12.00 -8.62 21.58
N HIS A 176 -10.86 -9.29 21.75
CA HIS A 176 -10.39 -9.89 22.99
C HIS A 176 -8.93 -9.53 23.28
N PRO A 177 -8.59 -8.24 23.46
CA PRO A 177 -7.20 -7.80 23.61
C PRO A 177 -6.48 -8.43 24.80
N GLU A 178 -7.24 -8.79 25.84
CA GLU A 178 -6.71 -9.44 27.04
C GLU A 178 -6.10 -10.82 26.78
N LYS A 179 -6.51 -11.49 25.67
CA LYS A 179 -6.00 -12.82 25.28
C LYS A 179 -4.75 -12.75 24.41
N HIS A 180 -4.45 -11.56 23.84
CA HIS A 180 -3.43 -11.37 22.80
C HIS A 180 -2.41 -10.29 23.18
N GLN A 181 -2.10 -10.13 24.47
CA GLN A 181 -1.21 -9.05 24.95
C GLN A 181 0.21 -9.10 24.36
N ASP A 182 0.67 -10.28 23.96
CA ASP A 182 2.01 -10.48 23.39
C ASP A 182 2.03 -10.54 21.85
N LEU A 183 0.90 -10.25 21.19
CA LEU A 183 0.82 -10.26 19.73
C LEU A 183 1.57 -9.07 19.15
N ILE A 184 2.74 -9.36 18.57
CA ILE A 184 3.62 -8.34 17.98
C ILE A 184 3.34 -8.21 16.49
N VAL A 185 3.22 -6.99 16.04
CA VAL A 185 3.08 -6.64 14.61
C VAL A 185 4.15 -5.65 14.18
N ARG A 186 4.46 -5.65 12.88
CA ARG A 186 5.35 -4.66 12.29
C ARG A 186 4.53 -3.47 11.81
N VAL A 187 4.85 -2.33 12.38
CA VAL A 187 4.30 -1.03 11.98
C VAL A 187 5.43 -0.29 11.26
N TRP A 188 5.32 -0.07 9.96
CA TRP A 188 6.36 0.58 9.13
C TRP A 188 7.79 0.08 9.43
N GLY A 189 8.59 0.86 10.13
CA GLY A 189 9.99 0.55 10.47
C GLY A 189 10.21 -0.06 11.86
N PHE A 190 9.18 -0.21 12.71
CA PHE A 190 9.29 -0.72 14.07
C PHE A 190 8.25 -1.81 14.36
N GLN A 191 8.36 -2.44 15.51
CA GLN A 191 7.44 -3.44 16.02
C GLN A 191 6.67 -2.87 17.23
N ALA A 192 5.41 -3.25 17.34
CA ALA A 192 4.56 -2.87 18.47
C ALA A 192 3.62 -4.01 18.83
N ARG A 193 3.09 -3.98 20.05
CA ARG A 193 1.99 -4.85 20.46
C ARG A 193 0.72 -4.42 19.73
N PHE A 194 0.09 -5.37 19.05
CA PHE A 194 -1.10 -5.08 18.25
C PHE A 194 -2.25 -4.49 19.10
N THR A 195 -2.44 -5.02 20.30
CA THR A 195 -3.49 -4.59 21.24
C THR A 195 -3.30 -3.20 21.84
N GLU A 196 -2.06 -2.66 21.76
CA GLU A 196 -1.73 -1.30 22.23
C GLU A 196 -1.88 -0.24 21.13
N LEU A 197 -2.08 -0.66 19.87
CA LEU A 197 -2.29 0.24 18.75
C LEU A 197 -3.72 0.81 18.77
N ASP A 198 -3.89 2.02 18.26
CA ASP A 198 -5.23 2.55 18.02
C ASP A 198 -5.97 1.75 16.94
N LYS A 199 -7.30 1.80 16.99
CA LYS A 199 -8.15 1.00 16.11
C LYS A 199 -7.90 1.26 14.63
N GLU A 200 -7.63 2.50 14.22
CA GLU A 200 -7.36 2.85 12.82
C GLU A 200 -6.11 2.12 12.30
N LEU A 201 -5.06 2.05 13.13
CA LEU A 201 -3.82 1.37 12.79
C LEU A 201 -3.98 -0.15 12.78
N GLN A 202 -4.75 -0.70 13.72
CA GLN A 202 -5.13 -2.11 13.72
C GLN A 202 -5.90 -2.47 12.43
N ASP A 203 -6.92 -1.71 12.07
CA ASP A 203 -7.72 -1.90 10.86
C ASP A 203 -6.85 -1.78 9.59
N HIS A 204 -5.90 -0.83 9.58
CA HIS A 204 -4.96 -0.69 8.48
C HIS A 204 -4.08 -1.94 8.29
N ILE A 205 -3.53 -2.49 9.39
CA ILE A 205 -2.71 -3.71 9.35
C ILE A 205 -3.53 -4.91 8.84
N ILE A 206 -4.77 -5.07 9.30
CA ILE A 206 -5.67 -6.14 8.88
C ILE A 206 -6.03 -6.01 7.38
N ASN A 207 -6.38 -4.80 6.92
CA ASN A 207 -6.81 -4.55 5.55
C ASN A 207 -5.67 -4.65 4.53
N ARG A 208 -4.42 -4.61 4.97
CA ARG A 208 -3.22 -4.77 4.16
C ARG A 208 -2.92 -6.25 3.83
N ILE A 209 -3.53 -7.20 4.54
CA ILE A 209 -3.32 -8.63 4.33
C ILE A 209 -3.98 -9.05 3.00
N SER A 210 -3.18 -9.61 2.10
CA SER A 210 -3.53 -10.04 0.74
C SER A 210 -3.43 -11.56 0.55
#